data_1af58dc449a3fd138ffde83de139ea76
#
_entry.id   1af58dc449a3fd138ffde83de139ea76
#
_cell.length_a   1.000
_cell.length_b   1.000
_cell.length_c   1.000
_cell.angle_alpha   90.00
_cell.angle_beta   90.00
_cell.angle_gamma   90.00
#
_symmetry.space_group_name_H-M   'P 1'
#
loop_
_entity.id
_entity.type
_entity.pdbx_description
1 polymer ?
#
loop_
_entity_poly.entity_id
_entity_poly.type
_entity_poly.pdbx_seq_one_letter_code
_entity_poly.pdbx_strand_id
1 'polypeptide(L)'
;NYPPGTPGQGSTLVERDSQPSVGIINAQGRVFMRGELENPFLAVKQEVKRLAPKTSIIIVDFHAEATSEKIGMGRMLDGEVSAVFGTHTHVQTADEIIFPGGTAFLCDVGFTGPHDSVLGRAWEPVVQKFLTSQPHRFPVAKGRILLQGAVIEVDGATGRAISIERVNEGMNK
;
A
#
# COMPACT_ATOMS: atom_id res chain seq x y z
N ASN A 1 -0.54 -10.74 -8.14
CA ASN A 1 -0.38 -12.19 -7.91
C ASN A 1 -1.70 -12.97 -8.00
N TYR A 2 -2.65 -12.51 -8.82
CA TYR A 2 -3.83 -13.28 -9.19
C TYR A 2 -3.44 -14.39 -10.17
N PRO A 3 -4.24 -15.49 -10.28
CA PRO A 3 -3.96 -16.58 -11.20
C PRO A 3 -3.87 -16.12 -12.66
N PRO A 4 -3.06 -16.80 -13.50
CA PRO A 4 -2.99 -16.49 -14.94
C PRO A 4 -4.36 -16.46 -15.61
N GLY A 5 -4.57 -15.48 -16.49
CA GLY A 5 -5.86 -15.26 -17.18
C GLY A 5 -6.85 -14.37 -16.44
N THR A 6 -6.56 -13.96 -15.20
CA THR A 6 -7.35 -12.94 -14.50
C THR A 6 -7.21 -11.61 -15.23
N PRO A 7 -8.33 -10.88 -15.53
CA PRO A 7 -8.26 -9.56 -16.16
C PRO A 7 -7.53 -8.53 -15.32
N GLY A 8 -6.76 -7.66 -15.97
CA GLY A 8 -6.00 -6.59 -15.33
C GLY A 8 -4.50 -6.84 -15.38
N GLN A 9 -3.75 -5.92 -14.73
CA GLN A 9 -2.30 -5.97 -14.64
C GLN A 9 -1.87 -5.69 -13.20
N GLY A 10 -0.94 -6.48 -12.69
CA GLY A 10 -0.39 -6.29 -11.33
C GLY A 10 0.73 -5.26 -11.27
N SER A 11 1.24 -4.81 -12.40
CA SER A 11 2.31 -3.81 -12.47
C SER A 11 2.25 -2.98 -13.73
N THR A 12 2.81 -1.77 -13.67
CA THR A 12 2.90 -0.84 -14.79
C THR A 12 4.19 -0.03 -14.73
N LEU A 13 4.62 0.49 -15.87
CA LEU A 13 5.66 1.51 -15.99
C LEU A 13 4.99 2.83 -16.36
N VAL A 14 5.13 3.82 -15.51
CA VAL A 14 4.66 5.19 -15.76
C VAL A 14 5.82 5.97 -16.36
N GLU A 15 5.73 6.27 -17.64
CA GLU A 15 6.68 7.13 -18.36
C GLU A 15 6.30 8.59 -18.18
N ARG A 16 7.29 9.46 -18.03
CA ARG A 16 7.11 10.89 -17.81
C ARG A 16 8.12 11.66 -18.67
N ASP A 17 7.65 12.71 -19.33
CA ASP A 17 8.51 13.57 -20.13
C ASP A 17 9.59 14.22 -19.24
N SER A 18 10.84 14.07 -19.64
CA SER A 18 12.02 14.68 -19.00
C SER A 18 12.25 14.28 -17.52
N GLN A 19 11.61 13.21 -17.03
CA GLN A 19 11.80 12.69 -15.68
C GLN A 19 12.01 11.17 -15.71
N PRO A 20 12.64 10.58 -14.67
CA PRO A 20 12.74 9.13 -14.56
C PRO A 20 11.36 8.45 -14.59
N SER A 21 11.25 7.37 -15.35
CA SER A 21 10.06 6.51 -15.31
C SER A 21 9.91 5.88 -13.94
N VAL A 22 8.68 5.52 -13.56
CA VAL A 22 8.36 4.88 -12.28
C VAL A 22 7.68 3.55 -12.53
N GLY A 23 8.25 2.47 -12.03
CA GLY A 23 7.62 1.16 -11.97
C GLY A 23 6.69 1.08 -10.75
N ILE A 24 5.45 0.65 -10.96
CA ILE A 24 4.48 0.45 -9.89
C ILE A 24 4.06 -1.02 -9.90
N ILE A 25 4.11 -1.66 -8.75
CA ILE A 25 3.66 -3.03 -8.52
C ILE A 25 2.59 -3.01 -7.45
N ASN A 26 1.44 -3.63 -7.69
CA ASN A 26 0.45 -3.93 -6.68
C ASN A 26 0.36 -5.45 -6.51
N ALA A 27 0.45 -5.92 -5.28
CA ALA A 27 0.30 -7.32 -4.93
C ALA A 27 -0.54 -7.48 -3.67
N GLN A 28 -1.20 -8.63 -3.54
CA GLN A 28 -2.04 -8.93 -2.39
C GLN A 28 -1.42 -10.04 -1.53
N GLY A 29 -1.42 -9.83 -0.20
CA GLY A 29 -1.03 -10.83 0.79
C GLY A 29 -1.99 -12.03 0.84
N ARG A 30 -1.58 -13.07 1.55
CA ARG A 30 -2.36 -14.32 1.67
C ARG A 30 -2.77 -14.61 3.11
N VAL A 31 -1.98 -14.15 4.08
CA VAL A 31 -2.24 -14.42 5.51
C VAL A 31 -3.46 -13.64 5.95
N PHE A 32 -4.49 -14.35 6.40
CA PHE A 32 -5.81 -13.83 6.78
C PHE A 32 -6.61 -13.16 5.63
N MET A 33 -6.13 -13.27 4.40
CA MET A 33 -6.80 -12.78 3.21
C MET A 33 -7.62 -13.89 2.54
N ARG A 34 -8.70 -13.51 1.87
CA ARG A 34 -9.54 -14.46 1.11
C ARG A 34 -9.09 -14.55 -0.34
N GLY A 35 -9.20 -15.72 -0.91
CA GLY A 35 -8.96 -15.98 -2.34
C GLY A 35 -7.77 -16.92 -2.58
N GLU A 36 -7.75 -17.51 -3.75
CA GLU A 36 -6.65 -18.35 -4.23
C GLU A 36 -5.68 -17.47 -5.01
N LEU A 37 -4.62 -17.02 -4.34
CA LEU A 37 -3.59 -16.16 -4.91
C LEU A 37 -2.26 -16.91 -5.02
N GLU A 38 -1.49 -16.59 -6.04
CA GLU A 38 -0.10 -17.02 -6.13
C GLU A 38 0.74 -16.40 -4.99
N ASN A 39 1.88 -16.99 -4.71
CA ASN A 39 2.78 -16.48 -3.66
C ASN A 39 3.22 -15.05 -3.98
N PRO A 40 2.82 -14.04 -3.17
CA PRO A 40 3.10 -12.63 -3.46
C PRO A 40 4.59 -12.31 -3.46
N PHE A 41 5.38 -12.98 -2.64
CA PHE A 41 6.82 -12.76 -2.57
C PHE A 41 7.52 -13.15 -3.87
N LEU A 42 7.11 -14.28 -4.46
CA LEU A 42 7.66 -14.74 -5.75
C LEU A 42 7.16 -13.88 -6.89
N ALA A 43 5.87 -13.53 -6.90
CA ALA A 43 5.27 -12.69 -7.94
C ALA A 43 5.91 -11.29 -7.97
N VAL A 44 6.06 -10.63 -6.80
CA VAL A 44 6.70 -9.31 -6.72
C VAL A 44 8.17 -9.37 -7.17
N LYS A 45 8.93 -10.38 -6.74
CA LYS A 45 10.33 -10.57 -7.20
C LYS A 45 10.41 -10.69 -8.72
N GLN A 46 9.48 -11.39 -9.33
CA GLN A 46 9.43 -11.56 -10.78
C GLN A 46 9.14 -10.23 -11.49
N GLU A 47 8.20 -9.44 -10.96
CA GLU A 47 7.89 -8.11 -11.50
C GLU A 47 9.02 -7.10 -11.29
N VAL A 48 9.71 -7.12 -10.15
CA VAL A 48 10.91 -6.32 -9.92
C VAL A 48 11.97 -6.63 -10.97
N LYS A 49 12.28 -7.91 -11.22
CA LYS A 49 13.23 -8.32 -12.28
C LYS A 49 12.81 -7.84 -13.67
N ARG A 50 11.52 -7.77 -13.95
CA ARG A 50 11.00 -7.31 -15.24
C ARG A 50 11.10 -5.79 -15.42
N LEU A 51 10.94 -5.02 -14.32
CA LEU A 51 10.95 -3.56 -14.32
C LEU A 51 12.35 -2.97 -14.14
N ALA A 52 13.22 -3.58 -13.37
CA ALA A 52 14.56 -3.05 -13.06
C ALA A 52 15.41 -2.66 -14.28
N PRO A 53 15.38 -3.37 -15.45
CA PRO A 53 16.09 -2.91 -16.63
C PRO A 53 15.51 -1.63 -17.29
N LYS A 54 14.31 -1.21 -16.89
CA LYS A 54 13.56 -0.10 -17.49
C LYS A 54 13.56 1.16 -16.63
N THR A 55 13.73 1.00 -15.32
CA THR A 55 13.72 2.12 -14.36
C THR A 55 14.46 1.75 -13.08
N SER A 56 15.13 2.74 -12.48
CA SER A 56 15.70 2.66 -11.13
C SER A 56 14.64 2.83 -10.04
N ILE A 57 13.50 3.46 -10.33
CA ILE A 57 12.47 3.78 -9.34
C ILE A 57 11.33 2.75 -9.44
N ILE A 58 11.22 1.91 -8.43
CA ILE A 58 10.14 0.91 -8.32
C ILE A 58 9.44 1.09 -6.99
N ILE A 59 8.11 1.14 -7.01
CA ILE A 59 7.25 1.27 -5.84
C ILE A 59 6.35 0.04 -5.75
N VAL A 60 6.23 -0.53 -4.56
CA VAL A 60 5.37 -1.68 -4.28
C VAL A 60 4.26 -1.28 -3.32
N ASP A 61 3.01 -1.33 -3.77
CA ASP A 61 1.81 -1.33 -2.94
C ASP A 61 1.47 -2.77 -2.57
N PHE A 62 1.61 -3.10 -1.29
CA PHE A 62 1.35 -4.44 -0.79
C PHE A 62 0.07 -4.49 0.05
N HIS A 63 -1.02 -4.90 -0.59
CA HIS A 63 -2.34 -4.98 0.03
C HIS A 63 -2.48 -6.25 0.87
N ALA A 64 -2.22 -6.16 2.17
CA ALA A 64 -2.17 -7.30 3.07
C ALA A 64 -2.72 -6.98 4.47
N GLU A 65 -3.37 -7.99 5.09
CA GLU A 65 -3.83 -7.88 6.48
C GLU A 65 -2.65 -8.01 7.46
N ALA A 66 -1.82 -9.06 7.29
CA ALA A 66 -0.80 -9.40 8.27
C ALA A 66 0.40 -8.45 8.24
N THR A 67 0.67 -7.80 9.38
CA THR A 67 1.87 -6.95 9.59
C THR A 67 3.16 -7.69 9.26
N SER A 68 3.26 -8.97 9.65
CA SER A 68 4.44 -9.80 9.37
C SER A 68 4.67 -10.03 7.88
N GLU A 69 3.62 -10.18 7.09
CA GLU A 69 3.72 -10.26 5.62
C GLU A 69 4.23 -8.95 5.02
N LYS A 70 3.71 -7.81 5.47
CA LYS A 70 4.12 -6.47 5.03
C LYS A 70 5.60 -6.19 5.34
N ILE A 71 6.00 -6.40 6.60
CA ILE A 71 7.40 -6.22 7.01
C ILE A 71 8.33 -7.19 6.26
N GLY A 72 7.91 -8.45 6.11
CA GLY A 72 8.66 -9.46 5.37
C GLY A 72 8.90 -9.07 3.91
N MET A 73 7.87 -8.52 3.24
CA MET A 73 8.00 -8.00 1.87
C MET A 73 8.99 -6.84 1.79
N GLY A 74 8.87 -5.86 2.68
CA GLY A 74 9.79 -4.73 2.74
C GLY A 74 11.25 -5.17 2.97
N ARG A 75 11.48 -6.08 3.91
CA ARG A 75 12.82 -6.60 4.20
C ARG A 75 13.42 -7.40 3.05
N MET A 76 12.60 -8.21 2.37
CA MET A 76 13.05 -8.99 1.22
C MET A 76 13.48 -8.11 0.05
N LEU A 77 12.82 -6.96 -0.11
CA LEU A 77 13.06 -6.04 -1.23
C LEU A 77 14.01 -4.88 -0.89
N ASP A 78 14.57 -4.86 0.32
CA ASP A 78 15.49 -3.80 0.75
C ASP A 78 16.69 -3.67 -0.18
N GLY A 79 16.85 -2.50 -0.79
CA GLY A 79 17.86 -2.17 -1.79
C GLY A 79 17.53 -2.60 -3.23
N GLU A 80 16.40 -3.27 -3.47
CA GLU A 80 15.94 -3.66 -4.81
C GLU A 80 14.83 -2.77 -5.37
N VAL A 81 14.13 -2.03 -4.49
CA VAL A 81 13.04 -1.11 -4.84
C VAL A 81 13.17 0.19 -4.05
N SER A 82 12.55 1.25 -4.55
CA SER A 82 12.56 2.56 -3.88
C SER A 82 11.68 2.58 -2.63
N ALA A 83 10.53 1.93 -2.69
CA ALA A 83 9.58 1.90 -1.58
C ALA A 83 8.71 0.66 -1.58
N VAL A 84 8.34 0.22 -0.37
CA VAL A 84 7.26 -0.72 -0.09
C VAL A 84 6.34 -0.10 0.94
N PHE A 85 5.07 0.07 0.61
CA PHE A 85 4.07 0.47 1.59
C PHE A 85 2.88 -0.49 1.61
N GLY A 86 2.34 -0.67 2.79
CA GLY A 86 1.17 -1.51 3.00
C GLY A 86 -0.14 -0.74 2.86
N THR A 87 -1.17 -1.48 2.51
CA THR A 87 -2.57 -1.03 2.49
C THR A 87 -3.45 -2.13 3.09
N HIS A 88 -4.73 -1.94 3.19
CA HIS A 88 -5.79 -2.85 3.63
C HIS A 88 -6.43 -2.47 4.97
N THR A 89 -5.66 -2.21 6.03
CA THR A 89 -6.25 -2.04 7.38
C THR A 89 -6.99 -0.73 7.55
N HIS A 90 -6.77 0.25 6.67
CA HIS A 90 -7.33 1.60 6.74
C HIS A 90 -6.89 2.37 8.00
N VAL A 91 -5.82 1.94 8.65
CA VAL A 91 -5.25 2.61 9.83
C VAL A 91 -3.80 2.95 9.53
N GLN A 92 -3.49 4.25 9.41
CA GLN A 92 -2.13 4.69 9.16
C GLN A 92 -1.23 4.31 10.34
N THR A 93 -0.17 3.55 10.06
CA THR A 93 0.84 3.20 11.06
C THR A 93 1.89 4.30 11.21
N ALA A 94 2.72 4.22 12.26
CA ALA A 94 3.72 5.22 12.61
C ALA A 94 5.14 4.62 12.60
N ASP A 95 5.39 3.77 11.62
CA ASP A 95 6.61 2.97 11.49
C ASP A 95 7.42 3.30 10.22
N GLU A 96 7.20 4.51 9.67
CA GLU A 96 7.95 4.98 8.50
C GLU A 96 9.45 4.93 8.74
N ILE A 97 10.16 4.26 7.84
CA ILE A 97 11.60 4.04 7.94
C ILE A 97 12.21 3.89 6.55
N ILE A 98 13.48 4.24 6.42
CA ILE A 98 14.32 3.81 5.30
C ILE A 98 15.19 2.66 5.80
N PHE A 99 15.09 1.50 5.18
CA PHE A 99 15.91 0.35 5.49
C PHE A 99 17.37 0.56 5.06
N PRO A 100 18.33 -0.21 5.61
CA PRO A 100 19.76 -0.03 5.32
C PRO A 100 20.14 -0.12 3.84
N GLY A 101 19.40 -0.89 3.04
CA GLY A 101 19.57 -0.98 1.58
C GLY A 101 19.05 0.23 0.80
N GLY A 102 18.30 1.13 1.46
CA GLY A 102 17.77 2.36 0.87
C GLY A 102 16.33 2.27 0.40
N THR A 103 15.58 1.26 0.81
CA THR A 103 14.14 1.14 0.53
C THR A 103 13.32 1.82 1.62
N ALA A 104 12.44 2.76 1.25
CA ALA A 104 11.45 3.32 2.17
C ALA A 104 10.36 2.30 2.49
N PHE A 105 9.92 2.26 3.75
CA PHE A 105 8.89 1.36 4.22
C PHE A 105 7.88 2.05 5.13
N LEU A 106 6.60 1.71 4.97
CA LEU A 106 5.50 2.05 5.88
C LEU A 106 4.49 0.89 5.89
N CYS A 107 4.16 0.38 7.06
CA CYS A 107 3.32 -0.82 7.21
C CYS A 107 1.90 -0.64 6.70
N ASP A 108 1.27 0.53 6.92
CA ASP A 108 -0.02 0.87 6.30
C ASP A 108 -0.12 2.39 6.12
N VAL A 109 -0.47 2.82 4.92
CA VAL A 109 -0.59 4.25 4.59
C VAL A 109 -1.91 4.86 5.06
N GLY A 110 -2.84 4.07 5.59
CA GLY A 110 -4.17 4.53 6.00
C GLY A 110 -5.16 4.66 4.84
N PHE A 111 -6.13 5.55 4.98
CA PHE A 111 -7.12 5.80 3.93
C PHE A 111 -7.51 7.28 3.84
N THR A 112 -8.05 7.66 2.70
CA THR A 112 -8.63 9.00 2.48
C THR A 112 -10.14 8.92 2.61
N GLY A 113 -10.70 9.68 3.55
CA GLY A 113 -12.14 9.67 3.79
C GLY A 113 -12.53 10.17 5.18
N PRO A 114 -13.80 9.93 5.59
CA PRO A 114 -14.31 10.36 6.89
C PRO A 114 -13.74 9.51 8.03
N HIS A 115 -13.06 10.15 8.98
CA HIS A 115 -12.40 9.49 10.12
C HIS A 115 -13.25 9.45 11.41
N ASP A 116 -14.34 10.24 11.50
CA ASP A 116 -15.34 10.06 12.56
C ASP A 116 -16.27 8.89 12.19
N SER A 117 -15.70 7.69 12.16
CA SER A 117 -16.29 6.53 11.50
C SER A 117 -15.66 5.21 11.97
N VAL A 118 -16.22 4.10 11.50
CA VAL A 118 -15.53 2.80 11.49
C VAL A 118 -15.07 2.54 10.05
N LEU A 119 -13.79 2.78 9.78
CA LEU A 119 -13.17 2.58 8.46
C LEU A 119 -13.95 3.25 7.31
N GLY A 120 -14.41 4.49 7.53
CA GLY A 120 -15.18 5.26 6.54
C GLY A 120 -16.70 5.03 6.57
N ARG A 121 -17.21 4.14 7.42
CA ARG A 121 -18.64 3.85 7.57
C ARG A 121 -19.20 4.44 8.86
N ALA A 122 -20.48 4.86 8.84
CA ALA A 122 -21.18 5.28 10.05
C ALA A 122 -21.06 4.19 11.12
N TRP A 123 -20.64 4.59 12.32
CA TRP A 123 -20.23 3.63 13.35
C TRP A 123 -21.40 2.87 13.99
N GLU A 124 -22.57 3.50 14.10
CA GLU A 124 -23.73 2.92 14.79
C GLU A 124 -24.20 1.60 14.15
N PRO A 125 -24.47 1.51 12.83
CA PRO A 125 -24.89 0.24 12.22
C PRO A 125 -23.76 -0.80 12.20
N VAL A 126 -22.49 -0.39 12.20
CA VAL A 126 -21.37 -1.33 12.31
C VAL A 126 -21.34 -1.98 13.69
N VAL A 127 -21.48 -1.17 14.76
CA VAL A 127 -21.54 -1.66 16.13
C VAL A 127 -22.77 -2.54 16.33
N GLN A 128 -23.96 -2.16 15.81
CA GLN A 128 -25.15 -3.00 15.88
C GLN A 128 -24.95 -4.36 15.20
N LYS A 129 -24.25 -4.41 14.08
CA LYS A 129 -23.89 -5.68 13.43
C LYS A 129 -23.04 -6.55 14.33
N PHE A 130 -22.07 -6.01 15.04
CA PHE A 130 -21.23 -6.77 15.97
C PHE A 130 -22.02 -7.28 17.19
N LEU A 131 -22.94 -6.47 17.73
CA LEU A 131 -23.74 -6.84 18.89
C LEU A 131 -24.80 -7.90 18.57
N THR A 132 -25.43 -7.81 17.39
CA THR A 132 -26.62 -8.62 17.07
C THR A 132 -26.37 -9.72 16.04
N SER A 133 -25.25 -9.67 15.32
CA SER A 133 -24.96 -10.50 14.14
C SER A 133 -25.99 -10.37 13.00
N GLN A 134 -26.93 -9.43 13.10
CA GLN A 134 -27.93 -9.19 12.07
C GLN A 134 -27.33 -8.38 10.89
N PRO A 135 -27.82 -8.56 9.67
CA PRO A 135 -27.37 -7.77 8.54
C PRO A 135 -27.80 -6.31 8.68
N HIS A 136 -26.85 -5.40 8.46
CA HIS A 136 -27.07 -3.95 8.46
C HIS A 136 -26.46 -3.33 7.22
N ARG A 137 -27.05 -2.25 6.71
CA ARG A 137 -26.41 -1.40 5.70
C ARG A 137 -25.41 -0.48 6.41
N PHE A 138 -24.24 -0.33 5.81
CA PHE A 138 -23.17 0.54 6.31
C PHE A 138 -23.04 1.77 5.39
N PRO A 139 -23.79 2.87 5.65
CA PRO A 139 -23.64 4.10 4.87
C PRO A 139 -22.25 4.70 5.09
N VAL A 140 -21.79 5.48 4.13
CA VAL A 140 -20.57 6.28 4.28
C VAL A 140 -20.78 7.29 5.40
N ALA A 141 -19.82 7.40 6.30
CA ALA A 141 -19.85 8.36 7.40
C ALA A 141 -19.70 9.80 6.89
N LYS A 142 -20.01 10.76 7.76
CA LYS A 142 -19.84 12.19 7.53
C LYS A 142 -18.91 12.76 8.61
N GLY A 143 -18.33 13.92 8.33
CA GLY A 143 -17.44 14.60 9.29
C GLY A 143 -15.96 14.35 8.98
N ARG A 144 -15.09 14.90 9.77
CA ARG A 144 -13.62 14.93 9.72
C ARG A 144 -12.98 14.13 8.55
N ILE A 145 -12.93 14.74 7.36
CA ILE A 145 -12.30 14.14 6.18
C ILE A 145 -10.80 14.33 6.29
N LEU A 146 -10.05 13.24 6.26
CA LEU A 146 -8.59 13.26 6.20
C LEU A 146 -8.09 12.66 4.90
N LEU A 147 -6.99 13.21 4.39
CA LEU A 147 -6.11 12.61 3.40
C LEU A 147 -4.96 11.93 4.14
N GLN A 148 -4.86 10.61 4.04
CA GLN A 148 -3.73 9.86 4.56
C GLN A 148 -2.92 9.23 3.42
N GLY A 149 -1.61 9.15 3.61
CA GLY A 149 -0.67 8.63 2.64
C GLY A 149 0.77 8.80 3.10
N ALA A 150 1.71 8.74 2.16
CA ALA A 150 3.11 9.05 2.41
C ALA A 150 3.70 9.83 1.23
N VAL A 151 4.63 10.74 1.54
CA VAL A 151 5.52 11.37 0.55
C VAL A 151 6.88 10.70 0.69
N ILE A 152 7.41 10.23 -0.41
CA ILE A 152 8.71 9.56 -0.48
C ILE A 152 9.57 10.30 -1.50
N GLU A 153 10.69 10.85 -1.04
CA GLU A 153 11.69 11.43 -1.92
C GLU A 153 12.67 10.34 -2.35
N VAL A 154 12.95 10.25 -3.65
CA VAL A 154 13.78 9.21 -4.23
C VAL A 154 14.86 9.84 -5.09
N ASP A 155 16.10 9.38 -4.96
CA ASP A 155 17.19 9.70 -5.89
C ASP A 155 16.90 9.03 -7.24
N GLY A 156 16.67 9.86 -8.26
CA GLY A 156 16.32 9.39 -9.61
C GLY A 156 17.41 8.58 -10.32
N ALA A 157 18.67 8.74 -9.93
CA ALA A 157 19.77 8.01 -10.52
C ALA A 157 19.95 6.60 -9.92
N THR A 158 19.77 6.49 -8.61
CA THR A 158 20.01 5.24 -7.87
C THR A 158 18.72 4.47 -7.53
N GLY A 159 17.57 5.15 -7.54
CA GLY A 159 16.30 4.60 -7.08
C GLY A 159 16.18 4.48 -5.55
N ARG A 160 17.18 4.92 -4.78
CA ARG A 160 17.14 4.86 -3.31
C ARG A 160 16.26 5.96 -2.72
N ALA A 161 15.51 5.63 -1.69
CA ALA A 161 14.78 6.62 -0.92
C ALA A 161 15.72 7.53 -0.13
N ILE A 162 15.43 8.82 -0.14
CA ILE A 162 16.12 9.89 0.60
C ILE A 162 15.35 10.20 1.88
N SER A 163 14.02 10.31 1.76
CA SER A 163 13.12 10.57 2.89
C SER A 163 11.80 9.83 2.73
N ILE A 164 11.11 9.62 3.83
CA ILE A 164 9.72 9.19 3.88
C ILE A 164 9.01 9.97 4.99
N GLU A 165 7.86 10.56 4.66
CA GLU A 165 7.04 11.32 5.59
C GLU A 165 5.58 10.91 5.44
N ARG A 166 4.88 10.70 6.57
CA ARG A 166 3.43 10.46 6.55
C ARG A 166 2.67 11.73 6.22
N VAL A 167 1.67 11.59 5.38
CA VAL A 167 0.66 12.62 5.15
C VAL A 167 -0.57 12.29 5.98
N ASN A 168 -1.07 13.25 6.76
CA ASN A 168 -2.31 13.14 7.52
C ASN A 168 -2.97 14.54 7.60
N GLU A 169 -3.60 14.93 6.50
CA GLU A 169 -4.10 16.29 6.28
C GLU A 169 -5.62 16.35 6.36
N GLY A 170 -6.13 17.27 7.16
CA GLY A 170 -7.56 17.57 7.24
C GLY A 170 -8.02 18.47 6.11
N MET A 171 -9.17 18.18 5.51
CA MET A 171 -9.84 19.16 4.66
C MET A 171 -10.33 20.33 5.54
N ASN A 172 -9.65 21.46 5.43
CA ASN A 172 -10.17 22.71 5.99
C ASN A 172 -11.47 23.07 5.24
N LYS A 173 -12.55 23.32 5.99
CA LYS A 173 -13.80 23.83 5.45
C LYS A 173 -13.65 25.28 5.03
#